data_fdec98aa75aecd010481282cdbfd7e2f
#
_entry.id   fdec98aa75aecd010481282cdbfd7e2f
#
_cell.length_a   1.000
_cell.length_b   1.000
_cell.length_c   1.000
_cell.angle_alpha   90.00
_cell.angle_beta   90.00
_cell.angle_gamma   90.00
#
_symmetry.space_group_name_H-M   'P 1'
#
loop_
_entity.id
_entity.type
_entity.pdbx_description
1 polymer ?
#
loop_
_entity_poly.entity_id
_entity_poly.type
_entity_poly.pdbx_seq_one_letter_code
_entity_poly.pdbx_strand_id
1 'polypeptide(L)'
;MIESDPHAPFQDYADPSRVVSAPWLSARLGLKGLRVIEVDEDSLLYDIGHLPTATRINFHTELLDQVTRDVISAEAFAQLMRAKGIKRDDTIILYGDKNNWWAAYALWVFELFGHPDVRLLDGGRDAWMTEERDTSYMVPEHPESDYPLSPRNDDAYRAFVTRLDNLTLVDTRSPEEFRGAATEESTAGDSAYGTTIRHGHIPGAINLQWNVSVHANGTFRSRTELDQAFAELNPQAPTALYSHLGAQSAHMWFVTKFLLGFDDVRNYDGSWAEWGNMVRMPIEK
;
A
#
# COMPACT_ATOMS: atom_id res chain seq x y z
N MET A 1 -1.94 22.10 5.43
CA MET A 1 -1.88 21.13 4.31
C MET A 1 -1.04 21.73 3.19
N ILE A 2 -0.21 20.92 2.57
CA ILE A 2 0.61 21.32 1.43
C ILE A 2 -0.21 21.15 0.15
N GLU A 3 -0.08 22.10 -0.79
CA GLU A 3 -0.81 22.05 -2.06
C GLU A 3 -0.66 20.70 -2.77
N SER A 4 -1.67 20.25 -3.49
CA SER A 4 -1.59 19.05 -4.33
C SER A 4 -0.65 19.28 -5.51
N ASP A 5 -0.18 18.18 -6.09
CA ASP A 5 0.66 18.23 -7.29
C ASP A 5 -0.19 18.63 -8.51
N PRO A 6 0.16 19.74 -9.22
CA PRO A 6 -0.56 20.14 -10.42
C PRO A 6 -0.18 19.35 -11.67
N HIS A 7 0.55 18.21 -11.54
CA HIS A 7 0.99 17.41 -12.67
C HIS A 7 -0.21 16.98 -13.53
N ALA A 8 -0.19 17.37 -14.80
CA ALA A 8 -1.34 17.25 -15.67
C ALA A 8 -1.89 15.80 -15.79
N PRO A 9 -1.06 14.75 -15.89
CA PRO A 9 -1.53 13.37 -15.93
C PRO A 9 -2.33 12.92 -14.71
N PHE A 10 -2.13 13.54 -13.53
CA PHE A 10 -2.87 13.18 -12.32
C PHE A 10 -4.26 13.80 -12.24
N GLN A 11 -4.51 14.90 -12.99
CA GLN A 11 -5.75 15.65 -12.87
C GLN A 11 -6.99 14.88 -13.34
N ASP A 12 -6.81 13.80 -14.10
CA ASP A 12 -7.89 12.93 -14.55
C ASP A 12 -8.25 11.82 -13.54
N TYR A 13 -7.43 11.62 -12.49
CA TYR A 13 -7.76 10.69 -11.42
C TYR A 13 -8.93 11.18 -10.57
N ALA A 14 -9.64 10.27 -9.94
CA ALA A 14 -10.80 10.63 -9.08
C ALA A 14 -10.39 11.50 -7.89
N ASP A 15 -9.21 11.23 -7.30
CA ASP A 15 -8.60 12.08 -6.27
C ASP A 15 -7.11 12.33 -6.60
N PRO A 16 -6.81 13.37 -7.39
CA PRO A 16 -5.44 13.69 -7.79
C PRO A 16 -4.55 14.14 -6.62
N SER A 17 -5.13 14.46 -5.46
CA SER A 17 -4.36 14.90 -4.30
C SER A 17 -3.57 13.78 -3.62
N ARG A 18 -3.86 12.52 -3.95
CA ARG A 18 -3.30 11.33 -3.31
C ARG A 18 -1.97 10.85 -3.91
N VAL A 19 -1.57 11.43 -5.02
CA VAL A 19 -0.32 11.06 -5.71
C VAL A 19 0.53 12.29 -5.96
N VAL A 20 1.85 12.14 -5.91
CA VAL A 20 2.81 13.21 -6.19
C VAL A 20 3.90 12.72 -7.11
N SER A 21 4.35 13.59 -8.01
CA SER A 21 5.48 13.33 -8.91
C SER A 21 6.82 13.60 -8.23
N ALA A 22 7.86 12.96 -8.72
CA ALA A 22 9.22 13.19 -8.23
C ALA A 22 9.69 14.65 -8.38
N PRO A 23 9.40 15.39 -9.48
CA PRO A 23 9.70 16.82 -9.57
C PRO A 23 9.02 17.67 -8.51
N TRP A 24 7.73 17.39 -8.23
CA TRP A 24 6.96 18.10 -7.21
C TRP A 24 7.58 17.89 -5.83
N LEU A 25 7.90 16.63 -5.49
CA LEU A 25 8.50 16.29 -4.20
C LEU A 25 9.90 16.91 -4.06
N SER A 26 10.77 16.77 -5.08
CA SER A 26 12.12 17.37 -5.05
C SER A 26 12.11 18.86 -4.71
N ALA A 27 11.15 19.62 -5.26
CA ALA A 27 11.03 21.04 -5.01
C ALA A 27 10.53 21.39 -3.60
N ARG A 28 10.07 20.39 -2.82
CA ARG A 28 9.42 20.58 -1.51
C ARG A 28 10.11 19.85 -0.37
N LEU A 29 11.17 19.10 -0.64
CA LEU A 29 11.95 18.44 0.40
C LEU A 29 12.38 19.43 1.48
N GLY A 30 12.19 19.06 2.74
CA GLY A 30 12.52 19.90 3.89
C GLY A 30 11.51 20.99 4.26
N LEU A 31 10.39 21.11 3.54
CA LEU A 31 9.33 22.02 3.94
C LEU A 31 8.73 21.61 5.29
N LYS A 32 8.48 22.60 6.13
CA LYS A 32 7.78 22.36 7.41
C LYS A 32 6.37 21.81 7.16
N GLY A 33 6.03 20.73 7.84
CA GLY A 33 4.74 20.07 7.69
C GLY A 33 4.69 19.08 6.52
N LEU A 34 5.82 18.82 5.84
CA LEU A 34 6.00 17.72 4.90
C LEU A 34 6.87 16.64 5.57
N ARG A 35 6.41 15.41 5.53
CA ARG A 35 7.15 14.24 5.99
C ARG A 35 7.27 13.23 4.88
N VAL A 36 8.48 12.83 4.57
CA VAL A 36 8.78 11.78 3.59
C VAL A 36 9.12 10.50 4.36
N ILE A 37 8.50 9.39 3.99
CA ILE A 37 8.69 8.12 4.70
C ILE A 37 8.93 7.01 3.68
N GLU A 38 10.08 6.34 3.81
CA GLU A 38 10.38 5.10 3.11
C GLU A 38 9.75 3.94 3.85
N VAL A 39 9.04 3.10 3.13
CA VAL A 39 8.41 1.90 3.70
C VAL A 39 8.87 0.70 2.90
N ASP A 40 9.71 -0.12 3.51
CA ASP A 40 10.32 -1.27 2.89
C ASP A 40 10.21 -2.51 3.80
N GLU A 41 10.37 -3.65 3.18
CA GLU A 41 10.56 -4.92 3.85
C GLU A 41 12.00 -5.05 4.36
N ASP A 42 12.97 -4.73 3.50
CA ASP A 42 14.40 -4.76 3.81
C ASP A 42 14.92 -3.36 4.17
N SER A 43 15.31 -3.23 5.43
CA SER A 43 15.88 -1.98 5.95
C SER A 43 17.22 -1.58 5.32
N LEU A 44 17.94 -2.51 4.68
CA LEU A 44 19.23 -2.22 4.05
C LEU A 44 19.10 -1.23 2.88
N LEU A 45 17.96 -1.22 2.17
CA LEU A 45 17.72 -0.28 1.07
C LEU A 45 17.80 1.17 1.53
N TYR A 46 17.18 1.49 2.65
CA TYR A 46 17.26 2.83 3.24
C TYR A 46 18.70 3.22 3.59
N ASP A 47 19.47 2.31 4.18
CA ASP A 47 20.81 2.57 4.66
C ASP A 47 21.82 2.78 3.52
N ILE A 48 21.59 2.20 2.34
CA ILE A 48 22.43 2.39 1.15
C ILE A 48 22.08 3.64 0.32
N GLY A 49 21.15 4.45 0.81
CA GLY A 49 20.75 5.73 0.22
C GLY A 49 19.23 5.84 0.10
N HIS A 50 18.67 6.88 0.66
CA HIS A 50 17.23 7.19 0.68
C HIS A 50 16.97 8.61 0.14
N LEU A 51 15.71 8.96 -0.09
CA LEU A 51 15.34 10.31 -0.47
C LEU A 51 15.75 11.30 0.64
N PRO A 52 16.27 12.48 0.28
CA PRO A 52 16.66 13.47 1.30
C PRO A 52 15.50 13.79 2.25
N THR A 53 15.78 13.89 3.54
CA THR A 53 14.82 14.12 4.62
C THR A 53 13.85 12.96 4.93
N ALA A 54 13.94 11.84 4.22
CA ALA A 54 13.08 10.69 4.50
C ALA A 54 13.44 10.03 5.83
N THR A 55 12.41 9.66 6.60
CA THR A 55 12.49 8.68 7.68
C THR A 55 12.04 7.33 7.17
N ARG A 56 12.24 6.27 7.97
CA ARG A 56 11.88 4.90 7.62
C ARG A 56 10.77 4.37 8.49
N ILE A 57 9.89 3.54 7.91
CA ILE A 57 9.01 2.61 8.61
C ILE A 57 9.29 1.21 8.08
N ASN A 58 9.59 0.27 8.98
CA ASN A 58 9.70 -1.14 8.63
C ASN A 58 8.30 -1.76 8.64
N PHE A 59 7.89 -2.31 7.50
CA PHE A 59 6.57 -2.91 7.33
C PHE A 59 6.27 -3.98 8.39
N HIS A 60 7.17 -4.95 8.56
CA HIS A 60 6.91 -6.10 9.42
C HIS A 60 6.90 -5.78 10.90
N THR A 61 7.82 -4.93 11.35
CA THR A 61 8.04 -4.71 12.78
C THR A 61 7.32 -3.49 13.34
N GLU A 62 6.95 -2.53 12.48
CA GLU A 62 6.34 -1.29 12.92
C GLU A 62 4.87 -1.11 12.49
N LEU A 63 4.38 -1.88 11.50
CA LEU A 63 2.97 -1.82 11.06
C LEU A 63 2.15 -3.06 11.42
N LEU A 64 2.80 -4.16 11.83
CA LEU A 64 2.13 -5.40 12.21
C LEU A 64 2.41 -5.73 13.68
N ASP A 65 1.38 -6.22 14.37
CA ASP A 65 1.53 -6.81 15.69
C ASP A 65 2.29 -8.13 15.59
N GLN A 66 3.37 -8.26 16.34
CA GLN A 66 4.31 -9.38 16.22
C GLN A 66 3.79 -10.71 16.78
N VAL A 67 2.67 -10.67 17.51
CA VAL A 67 2.03 -11.86 18.10
C VAL A 67 0.84 -12.31 17.26
N THR A 68 -0.06 -11.39 16.96
CA THR A 68 -1.31 -11.68 16.26
C THR A 68 -1.19 -11.57 14.74
N ARG A 69 -0.14 -10.87 14.25
CA ARG A 69 0.06 -10.52 12.83
C ARG A 69 -1.03 -9.60 12.27
N ASP A 70 -1.85 -9.03 13.13
CA ASP A 70 -2.83 -8.00 12.77
C ASP A 70 -2.13 -6.66 12.55
N VAL A 71 -2.80 -5.71 11.93
CA VAL A 71 -2.37 -4.30 11.92
C VAL A 71 -2.23 -3.81 13.36
N ILE A 72 -1.19 -3.05 13.65
CA ILE A 72 -0.90 -2.52 15.00
C ILE A 72 -2.10 -1.81 15.62
N SER A 73 -2.14 -1.78 16.96
CA SER A 73 -3.21 -1.10 17.70
C SER A 73 -3.17 0.42 17.53
N ALA A 74 -4.25 1.08 17.93
CA ALA A 74 -4.33 2.54 17.92
C ALA A 74 -3.26 3.18 18.81
N GLU A 75 -2.95 2.57 19.96
CA GLU A 75 -1.91 3.01 20.88
C GLU A 75 -0.53 2.89 20.24
N ALA A 76 -0.25 1.73 19.62
CA ALA A 76 1.03 1.48 18.95
C ALA A 76 1.22 2.42 17.76
N PHE A 77 0.18 2.66 16.95
CA PHE A 77 0.25 3.62 15.84
C PHE A 77 0.52 5.04 16.34
N ALA A 78 -0.22 5.52 17.33
CA ALA A 78 0.02 6.85 17.90
C ALA A 78 1.43 7.00 18.49
N GLN A 79 1.92 5.96 19.16
CA GLN A 79 3.29 5.93 19.69
C GLN A 79 4.34 5.97 18.58
N LEU A 80 4.14 5.19 17.52
CA LEU A 80 5.03 5.19 16.35
C LEU A 80 5.10 6.59 15.72
N MET A 81 3.94 7.24 15.50
CA MET A 81 3.89 8.60 14.95
C MET A 81 4.61 9.61 15.84
N ARG A 82 4.41 9.53 17.16
CA ARG A 82 5.11 10.40 18.13
C ARG A 82 6.62 10.21 18.07
N ALA A 83 7.08 8.97 18.12
CA ALA A 83 8.51 8.64 18.09
C ALA A 83 9.19 9.12 16.80
N LYS A 84 8.47 9.11 15.66
CA LYS A 84 8.98 9.63 14.38
C LYS A 84 8.77 11.14 14.21
N GLY A 85 8.25 11.84 15.22
CA GLY A 85 8.02 13.28 15.18
C GLY A 85 6.95 13.73 14.19
N ILE A 86 6.04 12.83 13.79
CA ILE A 86 4.93 13.10 12.87
C ILE A 86 3.80 13.75 13.64
N LYS A 87 3.23 14.82 13.09
CA LYS A 87 2.06 15.50 13.61
C LYS A 87 0.81 15.16 12.81
N ARG A 88 -0.35 15.32 13.43
CA ARG A 88 -1.65 15.05 12.79
C ARG A 88 -1.93 15.91 11.56
N ASP A 89 -1.37 17.09 11.49
CA ASP A 89 -1.52 18.06 10.41
C ASP A 89 -0.38 18.03 9.38
N ASP A 90 0.60 17.13 9.53
CA ASP A 90 1.64 16.93 8.53
C ASP A 90 1.06 16.27 7.27
N THR A 91 1.57 16.68 6.10
CA THR A 91 1.38 15.96 4.84
C THR A 91 2.42 14.85 4.76
N ILE A 92 1.97 13.62 4.61
CA ILE A 92 2.84 12.42 4.54
C ILE A 92 3.00 12.01 3.09
N ILE A 93 4.26 11.87 2.63
CA ILE A 93 4.58 11.26 1.35
C ILE A 93 5.22 9.91 1.63
N LEU A 94 4.57 8.86 1.18
CA LEU A 94 5.06 7.49 1.30
C LEU A 94 5.69 7.04 -0.01
N TYR A 95 6.79 6.32 0.08
CA TYR A 95 7.44 5.65 -1.04
C TYR A 95 8.14 4.38 -0.56
N GLY A 96 8.45 3.49 -1.47
CA GLY A 96 9.16 2.25 -1.18
C GLY A 96 9.68 1.59 -2.44
N ASP A 97 10.26 0.42 -2.26
CA ASP A 97 10.65 -0.49 -3.34
C ASP A 97 9.47 -1.29 -3.91
N LYS A 98 9.75 -2.28 -4.74
CA LYS A 98 8.74 -3.20 -5.31
C LYS A 98 7.49 -2.48 -5.81
N ASN A 99 7.67 -1.39 -6.56
CA ASN A 99 6.57 -0.58 -7.08
C ASN A 99 5.61 -0.07 -6.00
N ASN A 100 6.13 0.36 -4.86
CA ASN A 100 5.35 0.93 -3.76
C ASN A 100 4.38 -0.04 -3.04
N TRP A 101 4.54 -1.36 -3.12
CA TRP A 101 3.61 -2.25 -2.42
C TRP A 101 3.52 -1.96 -0.92
N TRP A 102 4.69 -1.83 -0.28
CA TRP A 102 4.78 -1.57 1.15
C TRP A 102 4.32 -0.16 1.52
N ALA A 103 4.64 0.81 0.66
CA ALA A 103 4.18 2.19 0.82
C ALA A 103 2.65 2.30 0.68
N ALA A 104 2.05 1.58 -0.26
CA ALA A 104 0.60 1.52 -0.42
C ALA A 104 -0.09 0.82 0.77
N TYR A 105 0.54 -0.24 1.33
CA TYR A 105 0.04 -0.85 2.56
C TYR A 105 0.11 0.13 3.73
N ALA A 106 1.22 0.84 3.89
CA ALA A 106 1.33 1.87 4.93
C ALA A 106 0.28 2.98 4.73
N LEU A 107 0.05 3.45 3.51
CA LEU A 107 -1.01 4.43 3.22
C LEU A 107 -2.37 3.89 3.68
N TRP A 108 -2.69 2.64 3.35
CA TRP A 108 -3.92 2.01 3.80
C TRP A 108 -4.01 1.96 5.34
N VAL A 109 -2.92 1.67 6.05
CA VAL A 109 -2.86 1.74 7.53
C VAL A 109 -3.11 3.16 8.03
N PHE A 110 -2.47 4.18 7.44
CA PHE A 110 -2.72 5.58 7.80
C PHE A 110 -4.19 5.97 7.61
N GLU A 111 -4.84 5.49 6.54
CA GLU A 111 -6.28 5.70 6.30
C GLU A 111 -7.15 5.00 7.35
N LEU A 112 -6.79 3.79 7.82
CA LEU A 112 -7.50 3.13 8.91
C LEU A 112 -7.49 3.95 10.20
N PHE A 113 -6.39 4.67 10.48
CA PHE A 113 -6.29 5.60 11.61
C PHE A 113 -6.70 7.04 11.27
N GLY A 114 -7.20 7.24 10.04
CA GLY A 114 -7.77 8.50 9.58
C GLY A 114 -6.77 9.65 9.51
N HIS A 115 -5.49 9.44 9.21
CA HIS A 115 -4.55 10.54 8.97
C HIS A 115 -5.02 11.38 7.77
N PRO A 116 -5.12 12.73 7.90
CA PRO A 116 -5.88 13.52 6.94
C PRO A 116 -5.21 13.71 5.57
N ASP A 117 -3.89 13.63 5.46
CA ASP A 117 -3.17 13.91 4.21
C ASP A 117 -1.99 12.95 4.03
N VAL A 118 -2.25 11.84 3.32
CA VAL A 118 -1.26 10.82 2.97
C VAL A 118 -1.27 10.61 1.47
N ARG A 119 -0.09 10.64 0.85
CA ARG A 119 0.09 10.57 -0.59
C ARG A 119 1.18 9.56 -0.95
N LEU A 120 1.09 8.96 -2.13
CA LEU A 120 2.16 8.13 -2.70
C LEU A 120 3.04 8.94 -3.65
N LEU A 121 4.34 8.69 -3.59
CA LEU A 121 5.27 9.12 -4.65
C LEU A 121 5.09 8.21 -5.87
N ASP A 122 4.68 8.77 -7.00
CA ASP A 122 4.52 8.02 -8.25
C ASP A 122 5.85 7.38 -8.69
N GLY A 123 5.80 6.07 -8.99
CA GLY A 123 6.98 5.28 -9.34
C GLY A 123 7.91 4.90 -8.18
N GLY A 124 7.64 5.42 -6.97
CA GLY A 124 8.36 5.06 -5.75
C GLY A 124 9.88 5.25 -5.81
N ARG A 125 10.59 4.37 -5.09
CA ARG A 125 12.05 4.39 -5.01
C ARG A 125 12.71 4.14 -6.37
N ASP A 126 12.21 3.18 -7.14
CA ASP A 126 12.85 2.75 -8.38
C ASP A 126 12.85 3.86 -9.44
N ALA A 127 11.73 4.57 -9.59
CA ALA A 127 11.66 5.72 -10.51
C ALA A 127 12.58 6.85 -10.05
N TRP A 128 12.62 7.16 -8.75
CA TRP A 128 13.50 8.20 -8.19
C TRP A 128 14.97 7.92 -8.48
N MET A 129 15.41 6.68 -8.27
CA MET A 129 16.79 6.25 -8.53
C MET A 129 17.11 6.23 -10.02
N THR A 130 16.19 5.76 -10.86
CA THR A 130 16.37 5.71 -12.32
C THR A 130 16.45 7.11 -12.94
N GLU A 131 15.77 8.09 -12.34
CA GLU A 131 15.86 9.50 -12.72
C GLU A 131 17.12 10.19 -12.19
N GLU A 132 18.04 9.47 -11.54
CA GLU A 132 19.30 9.97 -10.96
C GLU A 132 19.09 11.18 -10.03
N ARG A 133 18.00 11.16 -9.26
CA ARG A 133 17.70 12.23 -8.30
C ARG A 133 18.56 12.14 -7.06
N ASP A 134 18.66 13.25 -6.34
CA ASP A 134 19.44 13.34 -5.11
C ASP A 134 19.03 12.29 -4.08
N THR A 135 20.04 11.69 -3.45
CA THR A 135 19.87 10.76 -2.32
C THR A 135 20.67 11.23 -1.11
N SER A 136 20.34 10.70 0.05
CA SER A 136 21.00 11.01 1.32
C SER A 136 21.29 9.71 2.08
N TYR A 137 22.33 9.77 2.90
CA TYR A 137 22.65 8.77 3.93
C TYR A 137 22.36 9.30 5.33
N MET A 138 21.89 10.56 5.43
CA MET A 138 21.64 11.21 6.71
C MET A 138 20.23 10.88 7.19
N VAL A 139 20.14 10.13 8.29
CA VAL A 139 18.87 9.86 8.96
C VAL A 139 18.42 11.13 9.68
N PRO A 140 17.27 11.71 9.31
CA PRO A 140 16.80 12.93 9.96
C PRO A 140 16.32 12.62 11.39
N GLU A 141 16.72 13.45 12.32
CA GLU A 141 16.23 13.41 13.70
C GLU A 141 15.08 14.40 13.87
N HIS A 142 14.00 13.92 14.46
CA HIS A 142 12.84 14.74 14.79
C HIS A 142 12.51 14.62 16.29
N PRO A 143 12.20 15.74 16.97
CA PRO A 143 11.69 15.65 18.33
C PRO A 143 10.35 14.90 18.33
N GLU A 144 10.06 14.21 19.43
CA GLU A 144 8.76 13.57 19.61
C GLU A 144 7.60 14.55 19.39
N SER A 145 6.55 14.07 18.76
CA SER A 145 5.33 14.83 18.53
C SER A 145 4.24 14.51 19.56
N ASP A 146 3.14 15.24 19.48
CA ASP A 146 1.93 15.05 20.27
C ASP A 146 0.83 14.33 19.49
N TYR A 147 1.18 13.43 18.57
CA TYR A 147 0.20 12.76 17.71
C TYR A 147 -0.95 12.16 18.54
N PRO A 148 -2.22 12.50 18.21
CA PRO A 148 -3.36 12.08 19.02
C PRO A 148 -3.66 10.58 18.83
N LEU A 149 -4.23 9.95 19.85
CA LEU A 149 -4.82 8.63 19.71
C LEU A 149 -6.07 8.72 18.81
N SER A 150 -6.13 7.90 17.78
CA SER A 150 -7.28 7.78 16.89
C SER A 150 -7.70 6.32 16.80
N PRO A 151 -8.99 5.98 16.97
CA PRO A 151 -9.46 4.62 16.82
C PRO A 151 -9.26 4.15 15.37
N ARG A 152 -8.94 2.86 15.20
CA ARG A 152 -8.84 2.22 13.89
C ARG A 152 -10.24 2.00 13.31
N ASN A 153 -10.46 2.44 12.08
CA ASN A 153 -11.71 2.25 11.37
C ASN A 153 -11.63 1.06 10.40
N ASP A 154 -11.70 -0.14 10.94
CA ASP A 154 -11.64 -1.37 10.15
C ASP A 154 -12.83 -1.51 9.18
N ASP A 155 -14.00 -1.05 9.56
CA ASP A 155 -15.22 -1.21 8.75
C ASP A 155 -15.20 -0.42 7.44
N ALA A 156 -14.39 0.65 7.34
CA ALA A 156 -14.35 1.49 6.16
C ALA A 156 -13.52 0.88 5.01
N TYR A 157 -12.36 0.30 5.32
CA TYR A 157 -11.37 -0.04 4.28
C TYR A 157 -10.80 -1.45 4.41
N ARG A 158 -11.32 -2.27 5.35
CA ARG A 158 -10.82 -3.61 5.63
C ARG A 158 -11.88 -4.66 5.39
N ALA A 159 -11.50 -5.76 4.77
CA ALA A 159 -12.33 -6.97 4.70
C ALA A 159 -11.72 -8.06 5.59
N PHE A 160 -12.59 -8.89 6.16
CA PHE A 160 -12.22 -10.02 7.02
C PHE A 160 -12.72 -11.32 6.40
N VAL A 161 -11.99 -12.41 6.63
CA VAL A 161 -12.34 -13.74 6.15
C VAL A 161 -13.79 -14.15 6.46
N THR A 162 -14.34 -13.66 7.57
CA THR A 162 -15.72 -13.95 8.02
C THR A 162 -16.79 -13.06 7.36
N ARG A 163 -16.40 -12.09 6.52
CA ARG A 163 -17.29 -11.08 5.93
C ARG A 163 -17.01 -10.86 4.44
N LEU A 164 -16.62 -11.91 3.72
CA LEU A 164 -16.35 -11.82 2.27
C LEU A 164 -17.61 -12.11 1.43
N ASP A 165 -18.67 -12.65 2.04
CA ASP A 165 -19.92 -12.89 1.36
C ASP A 165 -20.51 -11.59 0.81
N ASN A 166 -21.03 -11.65 -0.43
CA ASN A 166 -21.61 -10.52 -1.16
C ASN A 166 -20.62 -9.42 -1.59
N LEU A 167 -19.31 -9.67 -1.50
CA LEU A 167 -18.30 -8.81 -2.08
C LEU A 167 -17.81 -9.36 -3.43
N THR A 168 -17.54 -8.50 -4.38
CA THR A 168 -16.74 -8.88 -5.55
C THR A 168 -15.31 -9.12 -5.07
N LEU A 169 -14.82 -10.34 -5.21
CA LEU A 169 -13.47 -10.70 -4.79
C LEU A 169 -12.50 -10.55 -5.95
N VAL A 170 -11.39 -9.86 -5.74
CA VAL A 170 -10.36 -9.65 -6.74
C VAL A 170 -9.02 -10.16 -6.22
N ASP A 171 -8.48 -11.18 -6.89
CA ASP A 171 -7.13 -11.70 -6.65
C ASP A 171 -6.12 -10.90 -7.45
N THR A 172 -5.21 -10.23 -6.75
CA THR A 172 -4.21 -9.36 -7.38
C THR A 172 -2.88 -10.05 -7.64
N ARG A 173 -2.78 -11.35 -7.33
CA ARG A 173 -1.60 -12.19 -7.59
C ARG A 173 -1.47 -12.52 -9.08
N SER A 174 -0.37 -13.18 -9.43
CA SER A 174 -0.15 -13.64 -10.79
C SER A 174 -1.21 -14.65 -11.26
N PRO A 175 -1.48 -14.73 -12.57
CA PRO A 175 -2.38 -15.75 -13.13
C PRO A 175 -1.92 -17.19 -12.83
N GLU A 176 -0.63 -17.42 -12.66
CA GLU A 176 -0.04 -18.71 -12.27
C GLU A 176 -0.48 -19.09 -10.86
N GLU A 177 -0.32 -18.21 -9.89
CA GLU A 177 -0.77 -18.43 -8.50
C GLU A 177 -2.29 -18.61 -8.42
N PHE A 178 -3.03 -17.81 -9.16
CA PHE A 178 -4.49 -17.93 -9.24
C PHE A 178 -4.93 -19.31 -9.71
N ARG A 179 -4.28 -19.87 -10.74
CA ARG A 179 -4.53 -21.24 -11.23
C ARG A 179 -3.93 -22.35 -10.37
N GLY A 180 -3.31 -22.00 -9.26
CA GLY A 180 -2.75 -22.98 -8.32
C GLY A 180 -1.39 -23.53 -8.70
N ALA A 181 -0.62 -22.85 -9.55
CA ALA A 181 0.78 -23.16 -9.75
C ALA A 181 1.60 -22.65 -8.54
N ALA A 182 2.62 -23.41 -8.18
CA ALA A 182 3.62 -22.92 -7.22
C ALA A 182 4.56 -21.96 -7.95
N THR A 183 4.70 -20.76 -7.43
CA THR A 183 5.64 -19.74 -7.93
C THR A 183 6.76 -19.52 -6.93
N GLU A 184 7.83 -18.84 -7.36
CA GLU A 184 8.89 -18.44 -6.42
C GLU A 184 8.34 -17.54 -5.32
N GLU A 185 7.40 -16.63 -5.61
CA GLU A 185 6.73 -15.78 -4.61
C GLU A 185 5.92 -16.60 -3.60
N SER A 186 5.24 -17.65 -4.05
CA SER A 186 4.46 -18.52 -3.17
C SER A 186 5.32 -19.50 -2.37
N THR A 187 6.55 -19.75 -2.80
CA THR A 187 7.50 -20.70 -2.21
C THR A 187 8.75 -20.06 -1.63
N ALA A 188 9.17 -18.91 -2.14
CA ALA A 188 10.19 -18.08 -1.53
C ALA A 188 9.61 -17.57 -0.22
N GLY A 189 9.66 -18.42 0.76
CA GLY A 189 9.41 -18.01 2.10
C GLY A 189 10.36 -16.88 2.46
N ASP A 190 9.95 -15.64 2.37
CA ASP A 190 10.26 -14.70 3.42
C ASP A 190 9.45 -15.20 4.61
N SER A 191 9.93 -16.16 4.88
CA SER A 191 10.08 -17.21 5.91
C SER A 191 9.13 -17.11 7.09
N ALA A 192 8.71 -15.97 7.58
CA ALA A 192 7.90 -15.88 8.79
C ALA A 192 6.42 -15.61 8.52
N TYR A 193 6.06 -15.00 7.38
CA TYR A 193 4.73 -14.41 7.21
C TYR A 193 3.91 -15.00 6.05
N GLY A 194 4.50 -15.73 5.12
CA GLY A 194 3.86 -15.93 3.83
C GLY A 194 3.75 -17.35 3.27
N THR A 195 4.33 -18.39 3.87
CA THR A 195 4.24 -19.75 3.30
C THR A 195 2.81 -20.26 3.35
N THR A 196 2.23 -20.59 2.19
CA THR A 196 0.91 -21.21 2.10
C THR A 196 0.99 -22.67 1.74
N ILE A 197 0.16 -23.50 2.44
CA ILE A 197 0.14 -24.96 2.25
C ILE A 197 -0.64 -25.33 1.00
N ARG A 198 -1.67 -24.54 0.64
CA ARG A 198 -2.57 -24.83 -0.46
C ARG A 198 -2.46 -23.79 -1.56
N HIS A 199 -2.69 -24.21 -2.81
CA HIS A 199 -2.57 -23.38 -4.00
C HIS A 199 -3.90 -23.29 -4.76
N GLY A 200 -4.18 -22.16 -5.39
CA GLY A 200 -5.41 -21.81 -6.07
C GLY A 200 -5.88 -20.42 -5.64
N HIS A 201 -7.19 -20.21 -5.67
CA HIS A 201 -7.81 -18.92 -5.35
C HIS A 201 -9.11 -19.08 -4.55
N ILE A 202 -9.61 -17.98 -3.99
CA ILE A 202 -10.91 -17.96 -3.31
C ILE A 202 -12.01 -18.16 -4.36
N PRO A 203 -12.97 -19.10 -4.15
CA PRO A 203 -14.01 -19.38 -5.12
C PRO A 203 -14.76 -18.14 -5.60
N GLY A 204 -14.92 -18.04 -6.92
CA GLY A 204 -15.62 -16.92 -7.55
C GLY A 204 -14.82 -15.61 -7.65
N ALA A 205 -13.56 -15.60 -7.26
CA ALA A 205 -12.71 -14.41 -7.40
C ALA A 205 -12.34 -14.15 -8.86
N ILE A 206 -12.22 -12.88 -9.21
CA ILE A 206 -11.69 -12.40 -10.48
C ILE A 206 -10.17 -12.22 -10.34
N ASN A 207 -9.37 -12.69 -11.30
CA ASN A 207 -7.93 -12.43 -11.30
C ASN A 207 -7.62 -11.13 -12.05
N LEU A 208 -7.11 -10.15 -11.35
CA LEU A 208 -6.61 -8.91 -11.92
C LEU A 208 -5.26 -8.58 -11.29
N GLN A 209 -4.19 -9.02 -11.94
CA GLN A 209 -2.84 -8.88 -11.41
C GLN A 209 -2.49 -7.41 -11.16
N TRP A 210 -1.86 -7.13 -10.02
CA TRP A 210 -1.53 -5.78 -9.56
C TRP A 210 -0.80 -4.91 -10.61
N ASN A 211 0.07 -5.50 -11.45
CA ASN A 211 0.92 -4.80 -12.40
C ASN A 211 0.16 -4.18 -13.60
N VAL A 212 -1.11 -4.50 -13.78
CA VAL A 212 -1.95 -3.84 -14.81
C VAL A 212 -2.15 -2.35 -14.53
N SER A 213 -1.88 -1.92 -13.30
CA SER A 213 -2.06 -0.53 -12.84
C SER A 213 -0.85 0.37 -13.06
N VAL A 214 0.32 -0.19 -13.40
CA VAL A 214 1.58 0.55 -13.53
C VAL A 214 2.27 0.31 -14.86
N HIS A 215 3.15 1.24 -15.22
CA HIS A 215 4.13 1.08 -16.29
C HIS A 215 5.36 0.28 -15.80
N ALA A 216 6.24 -0.09 -16.71
CA ALA A 216 7.45 -0.85 -16.39
C ALA A 216 8.42 -0.12 -15.42
N ASN A 217 8.33 1.20 -15.34
CA ASN A 217 9.10 2.03 -14.40
C ASN A 217 8.40 2.25 -13.05
N GLY A 218 7.28 1.56 -12.80
CA GLY A 218 6.52 1.67 -11.56
C GLY A 218 5.56 2.86 -11.46
N THR A 219 5.55 3.78 -12.43
CA THR A 219 4.60 4.90 -12.42
C THR A 219 3.19 4.43 -12.75
N PHE A 220 2.18 5.08 -12.16
CA PHE A 220 0.78 4.73 -12.43
C PHE A 220 0.40 5.00 -13.88
N ARG A 221 -0.45 4.15 -14.42
CA ARG A 221 -1.06 4.36 -15.75
C ARG A 221 -2.04 5.52 -15.73
N SER A 222 -2.22 6.16 -16.88
CA SER A 222 -3.23 7.20 -17.04
C SER A 222 -4.64 6.70 -16.67
N ARG A 223 -5.53 7.62 -16.31
CA ARG A 223 -6.93 7.30 -15.98
C ARG A 223 -7.59 6.46 -17.09
N THR A 224 -7.39 6.82 -18.33
CA THR A 224 -7.96 6.08 -19.48
C THR A 224 -7.44 4.63 -19.58
N GLU A 225 -6.14 4.41 -19.35
CA GLU A 225 -5.58 3.05 -19.33
C GLU A 225 -6.09 2.25 -18.14
N LEU A 226 -6.22 2.88 -16.97
CA LEU A 226 -6.81 2.24 -15.79
C LEU A 226 -8.28 1.88 -16.01
N ASP A 227 -9.10 2.77 -16.58
CA ASP A 227 -10.50 2.47 -16.91
C ASP A 227 -10.62 1.26 -17.84
N GLN A 228 -9.68 1.09 -18.79
CA GLN A 228 -9.62 -0.09 -19.67
C GLN A 228 -9.19 -1.35 -18.93
N ALA A 229 -8.15 -1.27 -18.10
CA ALA A 229 -7.62 -2.41 -17.37
C ALA A 229 -8.62 -2.96 -16.32
N PHE A 230 -9.45 -2.09 -15.75
CA PHE A 230 -10.43 -2.43 -14.72
C PHE A 230 -11.86 -2.55 -15.25
N ALA A 231 -12.06 -2.59 -16.57
CA ALA A 231 -13.38 -2.57 -17.20
C ALA A 231 -14.32 -3.73 -16.80
N GLU A 232 -13.77 -4.84 -16.30
CA GLU A 232 -14.56 -5.98 -15.79
C GLU A 232 -15.17 -5.73 -14.41
N LEU A 233 -14.68 -4.76 -13.66
CA LEU A 233 -15.15 -4.46 -12.32
C LEU A 233 -16.22 -3.37 -12.34
N ASN A 234 -17.23 -3.53 -11.50
CA ASN A 234 -18.25 -2.51 -11.31
C ASN A 234 -17.86 -1.55 -10.18
N PRO A 235 -17.61 -0.26 -10.45
CA PRO A 235 -17.20 0.71 -9.43
C PRO A 235 -18.19 0.91 -8.27
N GLN A 236 -19.47 0.62 -8.48
CA GLN A 236 -20.52 0.72 -7.46
C GLN A 236 -20.73 -0.56 -6.66
N ALA A 237 -20.12 -1.67 -7.07
CA ALA A 237 -20.24 -2.93 -6.34
C ALA A 237 -19.25 -2.98 -5.17
N PRO A 238 -19.69 -3.41 -3.98
CA PRO A 238 -18.77 -3.66 -2.88
C PRO A 238 -17.69 -4.67 -3.27
N THR A 239 -16.43 -4.28 -3.16
CA THR A 239 -15.28 -5.05 -3.66
C THR A 239 -14.26 -5.29 -2.57
N ALA A 240 -13.73 -6.49 -2.47
CA ALA A 240 -12.57 -6.80 -1.65
C ALA A 240 -11.41 -7.31 -2.51
N LEU A 241 -10.26 -6.70 -2.32
CA LEU A 241 -9.02 -7.05 -3.00
C LEU A 241 -8.15 -7.88 -2.06
N TYR A 242 -7.53 -8.94 -2.56
CA TYR A 242 -6.58 -9.72 -1.81
C TYR A 242 -5.35 -10.09 -2.66
N SER A 243 -4.26 -10.39 -2.00
CA SER A 243 -3.01 -10.79 -2.63
C SER A 243 -2.41 -12.01 -1.90
N HIS A 244 -1.10 -12.07 -1.80
CA HIS A 244 -0.42 -13.05 -0.96
C HIS A 244 -0.44 -12.63 0.53
N LEU A 245 -0.01 -11.38 0.83
CA LEU A 245 0.14 -10.81 2.17
C LEU A 245 -0.58 -9.46 2.38
N GLY A 246 -1.44 -9.05 1.48
CA GLY A 246 -2.17 -7.79 1.60
C GLY A 246 -1.47 -6.55 1.02
N ALA A 247 -0.19 -6.62 0.63
CA ALA A 247 0.55 -5.46 0.13
C ALA A 247 0.22 -5.11 -1.32
N GLN A 248 0.27 -6.09 -2.24
CA GLN A 248 -0.15 -5.89 -3.64
C GLN A 248 -1.63 -5.50 -3.72
N SER A 249 -2.47 -6.07 -2.88
CA SER A 249 -3.88 -5.71 -2.81
C SER A 249 -4.12 -4.32 -2.20
N ALA A 250 -3.28 -3.87 -1.27
CA ALA A 250 -3.31 -2.49 -0.80
C ALA A 250 -2.91 -1.49 -1.91
N HIS A 251 -1.95 -1.86 -2.77
CA HIS A 251 -1.61 -1.08 -3.95
C HIS A 251 -2.81 -0.97 -4.92
N MET A 252 -3.47 -2.09 -5.20
CA MET A 252 -4.68 -2.10 -6.04
C MET A 252 -5.87 -1.39 -5.37
N TRP A 253 -5.97 -1.46 -4.03
CA TRP A 253 -6.95 -0.70 -3.26
C TRP A 253 -6.72 0.81 -3.42
N PHE A 254 -5.47 1.27 -3.37
CA PHE A 254 -5.14 2.67 -3.63
C PHE A 254 -5.59 3.10 -5.03
N VAL A 255 -5.29 2.30 -6.05
CA VAL A 255 -5.67 2.57 -7.44
C VAL A 255 -7.19 2.64 -7.61
N THR A 256 -7.91 1.62 -7.12
CA THR A 256 -9.38 1.57 -7.26
C THR A 256 -10.07 2.67 -6.45
N LYS A 257 -9.59 2.94 -5.23
CA LYS A 257 -10.19 3.94 -4.34
C LYS A 257 -9.92 5.37 -4.82
N PHE A 258 -8.66 5.70 -5.06
CA PHE A 258 -8.27 7.10 -5.27
C PHE A 258 -8.06 7.48 -6.73
N LEU A 259 -7.57 6.56 -7.57
CA LEU A 259 -7.34 6.89 -8.97
C LEU A 259 -8.61 6.64 -9.82
N LEU A 260 -9.36 5.59 -9.51
CA LEU A 260 -10.59 5.23 -10.23
C LEU A 260 -11.88 5.70 -9.55
N GLY A 261 -11.89 5.90 -8.23
CA GLY A 261 -13.03 6.41 -7.48
C GLY A 261 -14.12 5.37 -7.21
N PHE A 262 -13.74 4.12 -6.93
CA PHE A 262 -14.69 3.09 -6.51
C PHE A 262 -15.32 3.45 -5.16
N ASP A 263 -16.61 3.19 -5.00
CA ASP A 263 -17.40 3.60 -3.83
C ASP A 263 -17.01 2.82 -2.57
N ASP A 264 -17.17 1.50 -2.58
CA ASP A 264 -16.88 0.59 -1.47
C ASP A 264 -15.81 -0.42 -1.88
N VAL A 265 -14.55 -0.10 -1.64
CA VAL A 265 -13.45 -1.00 -1.89
C VAL A 265 -12.63 -1.21 -0.62
N ARG A 266 -12.29 -2.47 -0.35
CA ARG A 266 -11.65 -2.91 0.89
C ARG A 266 -10.44 -3.77 0.60
N ASN A 267 -9.41 -3.68 1.44
CA ASN A 267 -8.29 -4.60 1.43
C ASN A 267 -8.59 -5.77 2.38
N TYR A 268 -8.58 -6.98 1.85
CA TYR A 268 -8.52 -8.20 2.66
C TYR A 268 -7.05 -8.51 2.93
N ASP A 269 -6.51 -7.92 3.97
CA ASP A 269 -5.09 -7.97 4.29
C ASP A 269 -4.60 -9.34 4.77
N GLY A 270 -5.47 -10.17 5.39
CA GLY A 270 -5.17 -11.57 5.68
C GLY A 270 -4.83 -12.38 4.43
N SER A 271 -5.47 -12.05 3.31
CA SER A 271 -5.10 -12.51 1.97
C SER A 271 -5.01 -14.02 1.81
N TRP A 272 -4.23 -14.48 0.83
CA TRP A 272 -4.02 -15.91 0.60
C TRP A 272 -3.24 -16.58 1.74
N ALA A 273 -2.36 -15.84 2.42
CA ALA A 273 -1.64 -16.34 3.59
C ALA A 273 -2.59 -16.76 4.74
N GLU A 274 -3.74 -16.11 4.88
CA GLU A 274 -4.79 -16.54 5.81
C GLU A 274 -5.66 -17.64 5.17
N TRP A 275 -6.31 -17.36 4.04
CA TRP A 275 -7.27 -18.26 3.41
C TRP A 275 -6.66 -19.63 3.03
N GLY A 276 -5.48 -19.60 2.40
CA GLY A 276 -4.77 -20.78 1.94
C GLY A 276 -4.29 -21.70 3.07
N ASN A 277 -4.14 -21.20 4.28
CA ASN A 277 -3.70 -21.96 5.45
C ASN A 277 -4.86 -22.40 6.36
N MET A 278 -6.05 -21.84 6.19
CA MET A 278 -7.22 -22.24 7.00
C MET A 278 -7.74 -23.63 6.59
N VAL A 279 -8.02 -24.46 7.60
CA VAL A 279 -8.60 -25.80 7.39
C VAL A 279 -10.03 -25.68 6.86
N ARG A 280 -10.36 -26.46 5.83
CA ARG A 280 -11.69 -26.58 5.22
C ARG A 280 -12.18 -25.37 4.41
N MET A 281 -11.39 -24.33 4.25
CA MET A 281 -11.78 -23.26 3.33
C MET A 281 -11.80 -23.77 1.89
N PRO A 282 -12.84 -23.48 1.10
CA PRO A 282 -12.93 -23.91 -0.29
C PRO A 282 -11.88 -23.21 -1.16
N ILE A 283 -11.42 -23.90 -2.21
CA ILE A 283 -10.40 -23.39 -3.15
C ILE A 283 -10.82 -23.81 -4.55
N GLU A 284 -10.66 -22.88 -5.51
CA GLU A 284 -10.71 -23.14 -6.95
C GLU A 284 -9.30 -23.04 -7.57
N LYS A 285 -9.15 -23.68 -8.77
CA LYS A 285 -7.88 -23.67 -9.54
C LYS A 285 -8.16 -23.36 -11.01
#